data_38d850474540c0faa949a9e69dbe89db
#
_entry.id   38d850474540c0faa949a9e69dbe89db
#
_cell.length_a   1.000
_cell.length_b   1.000
_cell.length_c   1.000
_cell.angle_alpha   90.00
_cell.angle_beta   90.00
_cell.angle_gamma   90.00
#
_symmetry.space_group_name_H-M   'P 1'
#
loop_
_entity.id
_entity.type
_entity.pdbx_description
1 polymer ?
#
loop_
_entity_poly.entity_id
_entity_poly.type
_entity_poly.pdbx_seq_one_letter_code
_entity_poly.pdbx_strand_id
1 'polypeptide(L)'
;MREARQIAPDNFVIVSLQGFYQHLKEPKEAGGPLRFGFGWLTNFRPEESVKMHHQAILDVTTKLIDAELVDPNNIFLLGFSQSCALNYRFAFTHPDHLRGVVGICGGLPGDWETSDVYQPSDAAVFHLAGNTDEFYSPARVNDFAERLRLRARQVEFKTYEAGHEIVQPMREDIRQWLQRNS
;
A
#
# COMPACT_ATOMS: atom_id res chain seq x y z
N MET A 1 -9.15 7.29 5.25
CA MET A 1 -10.11 6.90 6.31
C MET A 1 -11.45 6.38 5.76
N ARG A 2 -12.14 7.09 4.85
CA ARG A 2 -13.47 6.65 4.33
C ARG A 2 -13.39 5.29 3.62
N GLU A 3 -12.43 5.10 2.70
CA GLU A 3 -12.22 3.82 2.00
C GLU A 3 -11.83 2.70 2.97
N ALA A 4 -10.92 2.97 3.89
CA ALA A 4 -10.46 1.97 4.85
C ALA A 4 -11.60 1.40 5.71
N ARG A 5 -12.59 2.24 6.08
CA ARG A 5 -13.79 1.78 6.82
C ARG A 5 -14.71 0.85 6.00
N GLN A 6 -14.68 0.95 4.67
CA GLN A 6 -15.45 0.05 3.81
C GLN A 6 -14.73 -1.28 3.56
N ILE A 7 -13.42 -1.31 3.73
CA ILE A 7 -12.55 -2.45 3.46
C ILE A 7 -12.28 -3.27 4.73
N ALA A 8 -11.95 -2.60 5.83
CA ALA A 8 -11.52 -3.29 7.06
C ALA A 8 -12.66 -4.07 7.72
N PRO A 9 -12.38 -5.26 8.27
CA PRO A 9 -13.29 -5.96 9.17
C PRO A 9 -13.59 -5.12 10.43
N ASP A 10 -14.74 -5.37 11.07
CA ASP A 10 -15.25 -4.52 12.16
C ASP A 10 -14.39 -4.57 13.44
N ASN A 11 -13.61 -5.63 13.63
CA ASN A 11 -12.69 -5.82 14.75
C ASN A 11 -11.29 -5.22 14.51
N PHE A 12 -11.07 -4.49 13.41
CA PHE A 12 -9.79 -3.88 13.10
C PHE A 12 -9.71 -2.44 13.61
N VAL A 13 -8.58 -2.09 14.23
CA VAL A 13 -8.20 -0.69 14.44
C VAL A 13 -7.70 -0.11 13.12
N ILE A 14 -8.25 1.03 12.70
CA ILE A 14 -7.93 1.66 11.42
C ILE A 14 -7.17 2.96 11.66
N VAL A 15 -5.96 3.04 11.10
CA VAL A 15 -5.19 4.28 11.03
C VAL A 15 -5.00 4.69 9.58
N SER A 16 -5.20 5.96 9.29
CA SER A 16 -4.96 6.54 7.96
C SER A 16 -3.84 7.55 8.05
N LEU A 17 -2.71 7.22 7.43
CA LEU A 17 -1.58 8.13 7.30
C LEU A 17 -1.74 8.98 6.04
N GLN A 18 -1.44 10.26 6.16
CA GLN A 18 -1.47 11.20 5.03
C GLN A 18 -0.04 11.47 4.55
N GLY A 19 0.15 11.45 3.23
CA GLY A 19 1.44 11.83 2.65
C GLY A 19 1.88 13.24 3.08
N PHE A 20 3.18 13.44 3.29
CA PHE A 20 3.73 14.67 3.86
C PHE A 20 3.77 15.84 2.89
N TYR A 21 3.79 15.58 1.58
CA TYR A 21 3.96 16.62 0.56
C TYR A 21 2.62 17.05 0.00
N GLN A 22 2.27 18.29 0.28
CA GLN A 22 1.08 18.92 -0.26
C GLN A 22 1.37 19.51 -1.65
N HIS A 23 0.46 19.30 -2.58
CA HIS A 23 0.54 19.87 -3.92
C HIS A 23 -0.83 20.32 -4.41
N LEU A 24 -0.83 21.27 -5.32
CA LEU A 24 -2.05 21.70 -5.99
C LEU A 24 -2.42 20.69 -7.08
N LYS A 25 -3.69 20.37 -7.16
CA LYS A 25 -4.29 19.60 -8.25
C LYS A 25 -5.14 20.54 -9.10
N GLU A 26 -5.12 20.31 -10.38
CA GLU A 26 -6.04 21.02 -11.28
C GLU A 26 -7.50 20.80 -10.85
N PRO A 27 -8.35 21.82 -11.02
CA PRO A 27 -9.79 21.68 -10.81
C PRO A 27 -10.36 20.56 -11.69
N LYS A 28 -11.41 19.88 -11.22
CA LYS A 28 -12.10 18.87 -12.03
C LYS A 28 -12.80 19.48 -13.25
N GLU A 29 -13.17 20.75 -13.14
CA GLU A 29 -13.85 21.53 -14.18
C GLU A 29 -13.11 22.85 -14.36
N ALA A 30 -13.08 23.36 -15.59
CA ALA A 30 -12.47 24.66 -15.88
C ALA A 30 -13.08 25.75 -15.01
N GLY A 31 -12.22 26.52 -14.29
CA GLY A 31 -12.69 27.60 -13.37
C GLY A 31 -13.21 27.10 -12.02
N GLY A 32 -13.15 25.79 -11.75
CA GLY A 32 -13.52 25.20 -10.47
C GLY A 32 -12.55 25.55 -9.33
N PRO A 33 -12.89 25.21 -8.07
CA PRO A 33 -12.05 25.52 -6.93
C PRO A 33 -10.73 24.72 -6.98
N LEU A 34 -9.66 25.34 -6.49
CA LEU A 34 -8.37 24.69 -6.29
C LEU A 34 -8.54 23.50 -5.36
N ARG A 35 -7.84 22.41 -5.72
CA ARG A 35 -7.83 21.16 -4.93
C ARG A 35 -6.43 20.90 -4.42
N PHE A 36 -6.35 20.29 -3.26
CA PHE A 36 -5.07 19.83 -2.70
C PHE A 36 -4.96 18.31 -2.83
N GLY A 37 -3.76 17.88 -3.20
CA GLY A 37 -3.33 16.50 -3.13
C GLY A 37 -2.21 16.34 -2.11
N PHE A 38 -2.02 15.11 -1.64
CA PHE A 38 -0.95 14.76 -0.73
C PHE A 38 -0.20 13.58 -1.33
N GLY A 39 1.12 13.67 -1.35
CA GLY A 39 2.01 12.63 -1.86
C GLY A 39 3.04 12.24 -0.81
N TRP A 40 3.60 11.06 -0.96
CA TRP A 40 4.66 10.54 -0.11
C TRP A 40 6.05 10.80 -0.68
N LEU A 41 6.16 10.93 -2.01
CA LEU A 41 7.44 11.07 -2.72
C LEU A 41 7.51 12.41 -3.45
N THR A 42 8.71 12.97 -3.48
CA THR A 42 9.09 14.05 -4.38
C THR A 42 10.28 13.61 -5.23
N ASN A 43 10.52 14.29 -6.35
CA ASN A 43 11.72 14.07 -7.16
C ASN A 43 12.99 14.62 -6.51
N PHE A 44 12.84 15.41 -5.44
CA PHE A 44 13.95 15.96 -4.67
C PHE A 44 14.13 15.13 -3.41
N ARG A 45 15.28 14.49 -3.28
CA ARG A 45 15.66 13.60 -2.16
C ARG A 45 14.62 12.51 -1.89
N PRO A 46 14.34 11.63 -2.84
CA PRO A 46 13.34 10.58 -2.68
C PRO A 46 13.66 9.62 -1.53
N GLU A 47 14.94 9.43 -1.22
CA GLU A 47 15.42 8.64 -0.08
C GLU A 47 14.96 9.18 1.28
N GLU A 48 14.91 10.51 1.43
CA GLU A 48 14.37 11.13 2.65
C GLU A 48 12.86 10.91 2.77
N SER A 49 12.14 10.97 1.65
CA SER A 49 10.71 10.64 1.62
C SER A 49 10.44 9.21 2.06
N VAL A 50 11.26 8.26 1.62
CA VAL A 50 11.17 6.85 2.03
C VAL A 50 11.42 6.71 3.53
N LYS A 51 12.49 7.34 4.06
CA LYS A 51 12.78 7.32 5.52
C LYS A 51 11.63 7.89 6.34
N MET A 52 11.07 9.02 5.93
CA MET A 52 9.93 9.65 6.62
C MET A 52 8.70 8.73 6.60
N HIS A 53 8.42 8.09 5.48
CA HIS A 53 7.31 7.13 5.37
C HIS A 53 7.51 5.94 6.33
N HIS A 54 8.69 5.34 6.34
CA HIS A 54 9.02 4.22 7.23
C HIS A 54 8.92 4.64 8.69
N GLN A 55 9.49 5.79 9.06
CA GLN A 55 9.45 6.30 10.42
C GLN A 55 8.01 6.55 10.89
N ALA A 56 7.14 7.11 10.03
CA ALA A 56 5.74 7.33 10.38
C ALA A 56 4.99 6.02 10.68
N ILE A 57 5.27 4.96 9.93
CA ILE A 57 4.69 3.64 10.19
C ILE A 57 5.20 3.10 11.53
N LEU A 58 6.51 3.11 11.76
CA LEU A 58 7.12 2.63 13.00
C LEU A 58 6.59 3.39 14.22
N ASP A 59 6.53 4.73 14.15
CA ASP A 59 6.05 5.56 15.26
C ASP A 59 4.60 5.27 15.62
N VAL A 60 3.75 5.10 14.60
CA VAL A 60 2.32 4.83 14.81
C VAL A 60 2.11 3.42 15.35
N THR A 61 2.75 2.42 14.75
CA THR A 61 2.59 1.03 15.20
C THR A 61 3.13 0.84 16.61
N THR A 62 4.29 1.40 16.95
CA THR A 62 4.85 1.39 18.30
C THR A 62 3.87 1.99 19.31
N LYS A 63 3.33 3.18 19.04
CA LYS A 63 2.36 3.83 19.95
C LYS A 63 1.08 3.01 20.14
N LEU A 64 0.61 2.33 19.13
CA LEU A 64 -0.59 1.49 19.24
C LEU A 64 -0.31 0.21 20.04
N ILE A 65 0.87 -0.38 19.87
CA ILE A 65 1.34 -1.54 20.61
C ILE A 65 1.54 -1.18 22.09
N ASP A 66 2.26 -0.08 22.38
CA ASP A 66 2.52 0.40 23.75
C ASP A 66 1.23 0.75 24.51
N ALA A 67 0.20 1.17 23.77
CA ALA A 67 -1.13 1.44 24.32
C ALA A 67 -2.02 0.19 24.42
N GLU A 68 -1.51 -0.99 24.09
CA GLU A 68 -2.25 -2.28 24.08
C GLU A 68 -3.52 -2.25 23.22
N LEU A 69 -3.54 -1.43 22.17
CA LEU A 69 -4.69 -1.29 21.26
C LEU A 69 -4.69 -2.29 20.09
N VAL A 70 -3.53 -2.89 19.80
CA VAL A 70 -3.33 -3.81 18.69
C VAL A 70 -2.38 -4.95 19.05
N ASP A 71 -2.57 -6.11 18.42
CA ASP A 71 -1.62 -7.21 18.46
C ASP A 71 -0.44 -6.91 17.52
N PRO A 72 0.83 -6.89 18.02
CA PRO A 72 2.00 -6.64 17.20
C PRO A 72 2.20 -7.65 16.07
N ASN A 73 1.65 -8.86 16.21
CA ASN A 73 1.74 -9.90 15.19
C ASN A 73 0.63 -9.79 14.11
N ASN A 74 -0.25 -8.81 14.23
CA ASN A 74 -1.44 -8.71 13.36
C ASN A 74 -1.59 -7.31 12.75
N ILE A 75 -0.49 -6.78 12.20
CA ILE A 75 -0.41 -5.46 11.58
C ILE A 75 -0.41 -5.59 10.06
N PHE A 76 -1.30 -4.86 9.40
CA PHE A 76 -1.41 -4.83 7.95
C PHE A 76 -1.20 -3.42 7.40
N LEU A 77 -0.51 -3.32 6.26
CA LEU A 77 -0.47 -2.08 5.47
C LEU A 77 -1.36 -2.20 4.24
N LEU A 78 -2.11 -1.15 3.94
CA LEU A 78 -2.85 -1.02 2.70
C LEU A 78 -2.39 0.23 1.96
N GLY A 79 -2.06 0.08 0.67
CA GLY A 79 -1.64 1.18 -0.19
C GLY A 79 -2.40 1.20 -1.51
N PHE A 80 -2.71 2.41 -1.98
CA PHE A 80 -3.26 2.66 -3.30
C PHE A 80 -2.26 3.49 -4.12
N SER A 81 -2.03 3.09 -5.38
CA SER A 81 -1.18 3.85 -6.31
C SER A 81 0.26 4.03 -5.78
N GLN A 82 0.73 5.26 -5.58
CA GLN A 82 2.08 5.59 -5.12
C GLN A 82 2.47 4.88 -3.81
N SER A 83 1.54 4.73 -2.88
CA SER A 83 1.84 4.10 -1.58
C SER A 83 2.11 2.59 -1.66
N CYS A 84 1.76 1.91 -2.75
CA CYS A 84 2.07 0.48 -2.91
C CYS A 84 3.59 0.22 -2.85
N ALA A 85 4.37 0.90 -3.69
CA ALA A 85 5.82 0.73 -3.74
C ALA A 85 6.49 1.07 -2.40
N LEU A 86 5.99 2.08 -1.68
CA LEU A 86 6.51 2.47 -0.37
C LEU A 86 6.18 1.43 0.71
N ASN A 87 4.96 0.88 0.68
CA ASN A 87 4.57 -0.17 1.61
C ASN A 87 5.36 -1.46 1.35
N TYR A 88 5.63 -1.81 0.10
CA TYR A 88 6.52 -2.93 -0.22
C TYR A 88 7.96 -2.66 0.25
N ARG A 89 8.49 -1.44 0.04
CA ARG A 89 9.78 -1.07 0.62
C ARG A 89 9.79 -1.32 2.13
N PHE A 90 8.79 -0.81 2.83
CA PHE A 90 8.70 -1.00 4.28
C PHE A 90 8.66 -2.48 4.66
N ALA A 91 7.74 -3.26 4.09
CA ALA A 91 7.53 -4.66 4.41
C ALA A 91 8.79 -5.52 4.24
N PHE A 92 9.59 -5.22 3.22
CA PHE A 92 10.79 -6.01 2.90
C PHE A 92 12.10 -5.40 3.39
N THR A 93 12.06 -4.22 4.02
CA THR A 93 13.17 -3.69 4.83
C THR A 93 12.94 -3.89 6.34
N HIS A 94 11.71 -4.26 6.75
CA HIS A 94 11.32 -4.60 8.12
C HIS A 94 10.53 -5.92 8.10
N PRO A 95 11.19 -7.05 7.76
CA PRO A 95 10.51 -8.30 7.36
C PRO A 95 9.61 -8.91 8.45
N ASP A 96 9.88 -8.61 9.73
CA ASP A 96 9.16 -9.17 10.87
C ASP A 96 8.08 -8.21 11.44
N HIS A 97 7.85 -7.07 10.78
CA HIS A 97 6.99 -6.01 11.32
C HIS A 97 5.52 -6.15 10.93
N LEU A 98 5.24 -6.83 9.82
CA LEU A 98 3.90 -6.90 9.25
C LEU A 98 3.39 -8.33 9.11
N ARG A 99 2.11 -8.51 9.38
CA ARG A 99 1.36 -9.71 9.03
C ARG A 99 1.05 -9.78 7.54
N GLY A 100 0.80 -8.62 6.92
CA GLY A 100 0.53 -8.59 5.49
C GLY A 100 0.46 -7.20 4.87
N VAL A 101 0.51 -7.17 3.54
CA VAL A 101 0.46 -5.96 2.73
C VAL A 101 -0.58 -6.10 1.62
N VAL A 102 -1.44 -5.13 1.49
CA VAL A 102 -2.39 -5.00 0.37
C VAL A 102 -1.95 -3.86 -0.53
N GLY A 103 -1.61 -4.16 -1.78
CA GLY A 103 -1.30 -3.18 -2.81
C GLY A 103 -2.42 -3.08 -3.84
N ILE A 104 -2.92 -1.87 -4.10
CA ILE A 104 -4.05 -1.63 -5.01
C ILE A 104 -3.63 -0.65 -6.10
N CYS A 105 -3.75 -1.05 -7.37
CA CYS A 105 -3.47 -0.19 -8.52
C CYS A 105 -2.16 0.58 -8.39
N GLY A 106 -1.08 -0.11 -8.03
CA GLY A 106 0.22 0.50 -7.76
C GLY A 106 1.39 -0.33 -8.25
N GLY A 107 2.61 0.19 -8.10
CA GLY A 107 3.84 -0.44 -8.56
C GLY A 107 4.66 -1.12 -7.48
N LEU A 108 5.66 -1.87 -7.91
CA LEU A 108 6.79 -2.31 -7.08
C LEU A 108 7.84 -1.20 -6.99
N PRO A 109 8.74 -1.23 -5.99
CA PRO A 109 9.91 -0.35 -5.96
C PRO A 109 10.72 -0.45 -7.24
N GLY A 110 11.23 0.67 -7.75
CA GLY A 110 12.00 0.70 -9.00
C GLY A 110 13.34 -0.02 -8.93
N ASP A 111 13.85 -0.22 -7.70
CA ASP A 111 15.10 -0.92 -7.39
C ASP A 111 14.87 -2.32 -6.79
N TRP A 112 13.67 -2.89 -7.00
CA TRP A 112 13.23 -4.15 -6.39
C TRP A 112 14.20 -5.32 -6.61
N GLU A 113 14.75 -5.45 -7.81
CA GLU A 113 15.67 -6.53 -8.18
C GLU A 113 17.14 -6.22 -7.85
N THR A 114 17.49 -4.94 -7.77
CA THR A 114 18.90 -4.50 -7.71
C THR A 114 19.37 -4.08 -6.33
N SER A 115 18.45 -3.85 -5.40
CA SER A 115 18.78 -3.39 -4.06
C SER A 115 18.85 -4.55 -3.06
N ASP A 116 19.95 -4.60 -2.31
CA ASP A 116 20.21 -5.61 -1.28
C ASP A 116 19.51 -5.31 0.06
N VAL A 117 18.80 -4.17 0.15
CA VAL A 117 18.10 -3.81 1.39
C VAL A 117 16.84 -4.63 1.64
N TYR A 118 16.29 -5.24 0.59
CA TYR A 118 15.06 -6.04 0.70
C TYR A 118 15.36 -7.46 1.16
N GLN A 119 14.80 -7.84 2.29
CA GLN A 119 14.90 -9.16 2.89
C GLN A 119 13.65 -9.99 2.54
N PRO A 120 13.75 -11.34 2.48
CA PRO A 120 12.58 -12.19 2.48
C PRO A 120 11.70 -11.91 3.71
N SER A 121 10.37 -11.95 3.53
CA SER A 121 9.40 -11.70 4.60
C SER A 121 8.30 -12.75 4.60
N ASP A 122 7.83 -13.11 5.80
CA ASP A 122 6.65 -13.96 5.99
C ASP A 122 5.32 -13.20 5.85
N ALA A 123 5.38 -11.88 5.65
CA ALA A 123 4.19 -11.06 5.40
C ALA A 123 3.45 -11.55 4.15
N ALA A 124 2.17 -11.85 4.29
CA ALA A 124 1.33 -12.19 3.15
C ALA A 124 1.10 -10.96 2.26
N VAL A 125 1.11 -11.14 0.95
CA VAL A 125 0.88 -10.05 -0.01
C VAL A 125 -0.38 -10.32 -0.82
N PHE A 126 -1.26 -9.31 -0.89
CA PHE A 126 -2.37 -9.29 -1.83
C PHE A 126 -2.24 -8.07 -2.74
N HIS A 127 -2.02 -8.30 -4.04
CA HIS A 127 -1.93 -7.23 -5.02
C HIS A 127 -3.13 -7.25 -5.96
N LEU A 128 -3.79 -6.10 -6.08
CA LEU A 128 -4.98 -5.91 -6.91
C LEU A 128 -4.71 -4.89 -8.01
N ALA A 129 -5.11 -5.20 -9.24
CA ALA A 129 -4.91 -4.34 -10.40
C ALA A 129 -6.18 -4.18 -11.23
N GLY A 130 -6.37 -3.02 -11.84
CA GLY A 130 -7.42 -2.77 -12.83
C GLY A 130 -6.96 -3.17 -14.23
N ASN A 131 -7.83 -3.82 -15.01
CA ASN A 131 -7.50 -4.25 -16.36
C ASN A 131 -7.54 -3.11 -17.40
N THR A 132 -8.08 -1.95 -17.04
CA THR A 132 -8.09 -0.72 -17.82
C THR A 132 -7.39 0.45 -17.13
N ASP A 133 -6.51 0.14 -16.15
CA ASP A 133 -5.72 1.16 -15.42
C ASP A 133 -4.73 1.83 -16.38
N GLU A 134 -4.84 3.15 -16.54
CA GLU A 134 -4.02 3.96 -17.44
C GLU A 134 -2.59 4.19 -16.91
N PHE A 135 -2.36 4.06 -15.60
CA PHE A 135 -1.04 4.23 -14.95
C PHE A 135 -0.31 2.90 -14.77
N TYR A 136 -1.05 1.84 -14.45
CA TYR A 136 -0.54 0.50 -14.19
C TYR A 136 -1.24 -0.51 -15.10
N SER A 137 -1.00 -0.38 -16.42
CA SER A 137 -1.60 -1.22 -17.43
C SER A 137 -1.34 -2.73 -17.20
N PRO A 138 -2.19 -3.63 -17.72
CA PRO A 138 -1.99 -5.07 -17.62
C PRO A 138 -0.59 -5.53 -18.05
N ALA A 139 -0.06 -4.96 -19.13
CA ALA A 139 1.30 -5.26 -19.60
C ALA A 139 2.40 -4.88 -18.61
N ARG A 140 2.16 -3.85 -17.77
CA ARG A 140 3.11 -3.40 -16.75
C ARG A 140 3.07 -4.24 -15.48
N VAL A 141 1.93 -4.84 -15.18
CA VAL A 141 1.72 -5.56 -13.91
C VAL A 141 1.71 -7.08 -14.06
N ASN A 142 1.84 -7.61 -15.27
CA ASN A 142 1.72 -9.04 -15.59
C ASN A 142 2.72 -9.93 -14.83
N ASP A 143 3.90 -9.42 -14.51
CA ASP A 143 4.98 -10.13 -13.81
C ASP A 143 5.06 -9.82 -12.30
N PHE A 144 4.21 -8.93 -11.78
CA PHE A 144 4.30 -8.48 -10.39
C PHE A 144 4.15 -9.64 -9.39
N ALA A 145 3.29 -10.59 -9.67
CA ALA A 145 3.13 -11.75 -8.80
C ALA A 145 4.41 -12.59 -8.70
N GLU A 146 5.10 -12.81 -9.82
CA GLU A 146 6.37 -13.56 -9.86
C GLU A 146 7.47 -12.79 -9.14
N ARG A 147 7.59 -11.50 -9.40
CA ARG A 147 8.58 -10.62 -8.77
C ARG A 147 8.38 -10.52 -7.25
N LEU A 148 7.14 -10.44 -6.78
CA LEU A 148 6.81 -10.44 -5.36
C LEU A 148 7.18 -11.78 -4.69
N ARG A 149 6.95 -12.92 -5.37
CA ARG A 149 7.31 -14.26 -4.85
C ARG A 149 8.80 -14.48 -4.66
N LEU A 150 9.66 -13.66 -5.25
CA LEU A 150 11.10 -13.72 -4.99
C LEU A 150 11.43 -13.39 -3.52
N ARG A 151 10.55 -12.67 -2.81
CA ARG A 151 10.80 -12.19 -1.44
C ARG A 151 9.64 -12.45 -0.46
N ALA A 152 8.41 -12.59 -0.95
CA ALA A 152 7.24 -12.89 -0.14
C ALA A 152 6.88 -14.36 -0.20
N ARG A 153 6.63 -14.95 0.97
CA ARG A 153 6.26 -16.37 1.08
C ARG A 153 4.90 -16.68 0.47
N GLN A 154 3.95 -15.75 0.61
CA GLN A 154 2.58 -15.90 0.12
C GLN A 154 2.18 -14.67 -0.69
N VAL A 155 1.80 -14.88 -1.96
CA VAL A 155 1.36 -13.80 -2.85
C VAL A 155 0.07 -14.21 -3.56
N GLU A 156 -0.98 -13.43 -3.32
CA GLU A 156 -2.21 -13.42 -4.11
C GLU A 156 -2.18 -12.22 -5.06
N PHE A 157 -2.55 -12.44 -6.32
CA PHE A 157 -2.67 -11.40 -7.33
C PHE A 157 -4.00 -11.54 -8.04
N LYS A 158 -4.75 -10.45 -8.17
CA LYS A 158 -6.06 -10.46 -8.83
C LYS A 158 -6.28 -9.20 -9.67
N THR A 159 -6.86 -9.38 -10.86
CA THR A 159 -7.26 -8.28 -11.75
C THR A 159 -8.77 -8.10 -11.73
N TYR A 160 -9.22 -6.87 -11.99
CA TYR A 160 -10.63 -6.48 -11.95
C TYR A 160 -10.99 -5.62 -13.15
N GLU A 161 -12.25 -5.62 -13.53
CA GLU A 161 -12.83 -4.70 -14.50
C GLU A 161 -12.89 -3.28 -13.90
N ALA A 162 -11.75 -2.58 -13.94
CA ALA A 162 -11.57 -1.28 -13.33
C ALA A 162 -10.42 -0.50 -13.98
N GLY A 163 -10.49 0.83 -13.93
CA GLY A 163 -9.38 1.74 -14.17
C GLY A 163 -8.53 1.93 -12.92
N HIS A 164 -7.97 3.15 -12.76
CA HIS A 164 -7.16 3.54 -11.60
C HIS A 164 -8.04 3.92 -10.40
N GLU A 165 -8.81 2.97 -9.88
CA GLU A 165 -9.77 3.17 -8.80
C GLU A 165 -9.97 1.92 -7.95
N ILE A 166 -10.62 2.08 -6.78
CA ILE A 166 -11.01 0.96 -5.91
C ILE A 166 -12.49 0.68 -6.14
N VAL A 167 -12.79 -0.44 -6.78
CA VAL A 167 -14.16 -0.88 -7.05
C VAL A 167 -14.70 -1.77 -5.94
N GLN A 168 -16.03 -1.96 -5.91
CA GLN A 168 -16.68 -2.73 -4.85
C GLN A 168 -16.18 -4.19 -4.74
N PRO A 169 -15.96 -4.95 -5.83
CA PRO A 169 -15.38 -6.29 -5.73
C PRO A 169 -13.98 -6.32 -5.08
N MET A 170 -13.14 -5.29 -5.32
CA MET A 170 -11.85 -5.17 -4.63
C MET A 170 -12.03 -5.02 -3.12
N ARG A 171 -12.99 -4.19 -2.67
CA ARG A 171 -13.27 -3.99 -1.23
C ARG A 171 -13.70 -5.28 -0.54
N GLU A 172 -14.55 -6.05 -1.19
CA GLU A 172 -15.04 -7.33 -0.67
C GLU A 172 -13.91 -8.37 -0.56
N ASP A 173 -13.11 -8.51 -1.60
CA ASP A 173 -11.98 -9.44 -1.61
C ASP A 173 -10.92 -9.05 -0.58
N ILE A 174 -10.60 -7.76 -0.42
CA ILE A 174 -9.66 -7.29 0.60
C ILE A 174 -10.19 -7.58 2.00
N ARG A 175 -11.48 -7.31 2.28
CA ARG A 175 -12.09 -7.62 3.56
C ARG A 175 -11.98 -9.10 3.89
N GLN A 176 -12.31 -9.98 2.96
CA GLN A 176 -12.19 -11.42 3.12
C GLN A 176 -10.73 -11.86 3.30
N TRP A 177 -9.82 -11.26 2.55
CA TRP A 177 -8.40 -11.57 2.66
C TRP A 177 -7.84 -11.18 4.03
N LEU A 178 -8.17 -9.99 4.54
CA LEU A 178 -7.80 -9.54 5.88
C LEU A 178 -8.35 -10.50 6.95
N GLN A 179 -9.60 -10.95 6.85
CA GLN A 179 -10.20 -11.90 7.79
C GLN A 179 -9.52 -13.27 7.79
N ARG A 180 -9.06 -13.75 6.63
CA ARG A 180 -8.35 -15.06 6.54
C ARG A 180 -6.93 -15.01 7.06
N ASN A 181 -6.31 -13.85 7.05
CA ASN A 181 -4.89 -13.66 7.39
C ASN A 181 -4.67 -13.00 8.77
N SER A 182 -5.72 -12.60 9.45
CA SER A 182 -5.67 -12.04 10.82
C SER A 182 -5.64 -13.11 11.91
#